data_661c4a558bbd673bf77c6c3a2d8b291f
#
_entry.id   661c4a558bbd673bf77c6c3a2d8b291f
#
_cell.length_a   1.000
_cell.length_b   1.000
_cell.length_c   1.000
_cell.angle_alpha   90.00
_cell.angle_beta   90.00
_cell.angle_gamma   90.00
#
_symmetry.space_group_name_H-M   'P 1'
#
loop_
_entity.id
_entity.type
_entity.pdbx_description
1 polymer ?
#
loop_
_entity_poly.entity_id
_entity_poly.type
_entity_poly.pdbx_seq_one_letter_code
_entity_poly.pdbx_strand_id
1 'polypeptide(L)'
;MAKQIVTGENSRQSILRGVNALADAVKITLGPKGRNAVIEKKFGAPIITKDGVTVAKEIELQDPLENMGAQMVREVASKTSDVAGDGTTTATVLAQAIFREGVKTVAAGASPTALKRGIEKAVEAAVEEIKKLHRDVKGDMIAQVGTISANNDRQIGSIIAEAMKKVGKDGVITVEESRTMETTLEVVEGMQFDRGYLSPYFVTDPERMECILEDVRILIHEKKISSMKDLLPLLEQIAKLGKPLLIIAEDVEGEALATLVVNKLRGTLQCAAVKAPGFGDRRKAMLEDIATLTGGKAVTEDLGIKLENVKMEDLGKAKKITIDKDNCTIIEGGGKSSEIEGRVRQIRTQVDETTSDYDKEKLQERLAKLVGGVAVIKVGAATETELKEKKARVEDAMHATRAAVEEGIVAGGGVALIRCIAVLEKLKLNEEEAIGVNIVKRALEEPLRQIALNAGEEGAVIVNRVRDSKDENFGYNAETGEFGDMIKAGVIDPAKVTRLALQNAASIAGLMLTTEALVADIREDDKKAAAGAGGHGGGPGGGMGGMY
;
A
#
# COMPACT_ATOMS: atom_id res chain seq x y z
N MET A 1 26.09 -14.90 16.52
CA MET A 1 25.25 -16.11 16.62
C MET A 1 25.69 -17.12 15.56
N ALA A 2 25.61 -18.43 15.83
CA ALA A 2 25.93 -19.45 14.83
C ALA A 2 24.82 -19.46 13.76
N LYS A 3 25.20 -19.69 12.50
CA LYS A 3 24.30 -19.75 11.36
C LYS A 3 24.09 -21.19 10.91
N GLN A 4 22.86 -21.54 10.59
CA GLN A 4 22.49 -22.72 9.83
C GLN A 4 22.53 -22.39 8.35
N ILE A 5 23.18 -23.24 7.55
CA ILE A 5 23.27 -23.07 6.11
C ILE A 5 22.64 -24.30 5.47
N VAL A 6 21.64 -24.09 4.60
CA VAL A 6 20.96 -25.13 3.82
C VAL A 6 21.07 -24.78 2.35
N THR A 7 21.47 -25.75 1.53
CA THR A 7 21.73 -25.55 0.09
C THR A 7 20.95 -26.54 -0.77
N GLY A 8 20.89 -26.25 -2.06
CA GLY A 8 20.33 -27.14 -3.07
C GLY A 8 18.82 -27.34 -2.94
N GLU A 9 18.37 -28.56 -3.22
CA GLU A 9 16.94 -28.89 -3.22
C GLU A 9 16.28 -28.67 -1.86
N ASN A 10 16.97 -28.94 -0.75
CA ASN A 10 16.43 -28.72 0.59
C ASN A 10 16.11 -27.25 0.86
N SER A 11 16.92 -26.33 0.36
CA SER A 11 16.65 -24.89 0.48
C SER A 11 15.39 -24.49 -0.29
N ARG A 12 15.23 -24.95 -1.52
CA ARG A 12 14.05 -24.70 -2.37
C ARG A 12 12.77 -25.27 -1.76
N GLN A 13 12.82 -26.49 -1.21
CA GLN A 13 11.67 -27.11 -0.55
C GLN A 13 11.25 -26.38 0.73
N SER A 14 12.19 -25.89 1.53
CA SER A 14 11.87 -25.08 2.71
C SER A 14 11.20 -23.75 2.31
N ILE A 15 11.74 -23.04 1.31
CA ILE A 15 11.09 -21.84 0.78
C ILE A 15 9.68 -22.17 0.29
N LEU A 16 9.50 -23.27 -0.47
CA LEU A 16 8.20 -23.65 -1.03
C LEU A 16 7.16 -23.92 0.05
N ARG A 17 7.53 -24.58 1.15
CA ARG A 17 6.62 -24.80 2.28
C ARG A 17 6.20 -23.47 2.90
N GLY A 18 7.13 -22.54 3.10
CA GLY A 18 6.83 -21.21 3.61
C GLY A 18 5.92 -20.39 2.69
N VAL A 19 6.21 -20.40 1.38
CA VAL A 19 5.37 -19.76 0.35
C VAL A 19 3.95 -20.34 0.38
N ASN A 20 3.82 -21.66 0.44
CA ASN A 20 2.51 -22.31 0.47
C ASN A 20 1.76 -21.98 1.77
N ALA A 21 2.40 -22.03 2.92
CA ALA A 21 1.77 -21.74 4.20
C ALA A 21 1.13 -20.35 4.23
N LEU A 22 1.85 -19.33 3.75
CA LEU A 22 1.32 -17.98 3.67
C LEU A 22 0.24 -17.85 2.58
N ALA A 23 0.52 -18.30 1.36
CA ALA A 23 -0.40 -18.12 0.24
C ALA A 23 -1.72 -18.89 0.44
N ASP A 24 -1.68 -20.08 1.06
CA ASP A 24 -2.88 -20.87 1.34
C ASP A 24 -3.79 -20.19 2.38
N ALA A 25 -3.22 -19.46 3.33
CA ALA A 25 -3.99 -18.66 4.28
C ALA A 25 -4.58 -17.40 3.64
N VAL A 26 -3.87 -16.77 2.68
CA VAL A 26 -4.32 -15.54 2.03
C VAL A 26 -5.34 -15.81 0.92
N LYS A 27 -5.14 -16.84 0.07
CA LYS A 27 -5.97 -17.07 -1.12
C LYS A 27 -7.45 -17.39 -0.84
N ILE A 28 -7.79 -17.79 0.39
CA ILE A 28 -9.19 -18.03 0.80
C ILE A 28 -10.03 -16.76 0.78
N THR A 29 -9.39 -15.59 0.83
CA THR A 29 -10.06 -14.28 0.84
C THR A 29 -10.42 -13.79 -0.55
N LEU A 30 -9.90 -14.43 -1.63
CA LEU A 30 -10.02 -13.95 -3.00
C LEU A 30 -11.44 -14.08 -3.57
N GLY A 31 -11.91 -13.00 -4.19
CA GLY A 31 -13.17 -12.97 -4.94
C GLY A 31 -14.42 -12.73 -4.07
N PRO A 32 -15.61 -12.61 -4.70
CA PRO A 32 -16.84 -12.22 -4.02
C PRO A 32 -17.28 -13.22 -2.96
N LYS A 33 -17.04 -14.52 -3.17
CA LYS A 33 -17.31 -15.59 -2.20
C LYS A 33 -16.09 -15.98 -1.37
N GLY A 34 -15.04 -15.15 -1.36
CA GLY A 34 -13.91 -15.27 -0.43
C GLY A 34 -14.36 -15.16 1.02
N ARG A 35 -13.60 -15.81 1.91
CA ARG A 35 -13.93 -15.93 3.35
C ARG A 35 -12.98 -15.10 4.19
N ASN A 36 -13.43 -14.74 5.39
CA ASN A 36 -12.60 -14.05 6.35
C ASN A 36 -11.52 -14.96 6.94
N ALA A 37 -10.34 -14.39 7.19
CA ALA A 37 -9.34 -14.97 8.08
C ALA A 37 -9.53 -14.37 9.48
N VAL A 38 -9.27 -15.19 10.51
CA VAL A 38 -9.25 -14.73 11.91
C VAL A 38 -7.81 -14.75 12.39
N ILE A 39 -7.35 -13.63 12.91
CA ILE A 39 -5.97 -13.41 13.33
C ILE A 39 -5.96 -13.18 14.85
N GLU A 40 -5.19 -14.00 15.57
CA GLU A 40 -4.97 -13.80 17.00
C GLU A 40 -4.12 -12.55 17.26
N LYS A 41 -4.48 -11.78 18.26
CA LYS A 41 -3.65 -10.69 18.78
C LYS A 41 -3.18 -11.01 20.18
N LYS A 42 -1.94 -10.69 20.50
CA LYS A 42 -1.37 -10.87 21.86
C LYS A 42 -2.14 -10.12 22.94
N PHE A 43 -2.76 -9.00 22.58
CA PHE A 43 -3.60 -8.18 23.43
C PHE A 43 -4.83 -7.71 22.64
N GLY A 44 -6.02 -7.80 23.26
CA GLY A 44 -7.27 -7.38 22.64
C GLY A 44 -8.04 -8.51 21.97
N ALA A 45 -9.06 -8.16 21.19
CA ALA A 45 -9.88 -9.10 20.44
C ALA A 45 -9.15 -9.57 19.16
N PRO A 46 -9.41 -10.81 18.68
CA PRO A 46 -8.93 -11.25 17.37
C PRO A 46 -9.41 -10.32 16.26
N ILE A 47 -8.57 -10.14 15.24
CA ILE A 47 -8.93 -9.41 14.02
C ILE A 47 -9.62 -10.38 13.06
N ILE A 48 -10.72 -9.93 12.47
CA ILE A 48 -11.41 -10.63 11.38
C ILE A 48 -11.28 -9.77 10.13
N THR A 49 -10.70 -10.35 9.06
CA THR A 49 -10.45 -9.58 7.83
C THR A 49 -10.52 -10.45 6.58
N LYS A 50 -10.85 -9.82 5.44
CA LYS A 50 -10.67 -10.36 4.09
C LYS A 50 -9.48 -9.74 3.36
N ASP A 51 -8.84 -8.72 3.94
CA ASP A 51 -7.69 -8.09 3.33
C ASP A 51 -6.48 -9.01 3.34
N GLY A 52 -5.97 -9.31 2.13
CA GLY A 52 -4.85 -10.24 1.94
C GLY A 52 -3.54 -9.73 2.52
N VAL A 53 -3.27 -8.42 2.50
CA VAL A 53 -2.02 -7.88 3.05
C VAL A 53 -2.02 -7.93 4.58
N THR A 54 -3.14 -7.67 5.22
CA THR A 54 -3.29 -7.80 6.67
C THR A 54 -3.04 -9.24 7.11
N VAL A 55 -3.63 -10.22 6.41
CA VAL A 55 -3.37 -11.64 6.68
C VAL A 55 -1.90 -11.97 6.48
N ALA A 56 -1.29 -11.55 5.37
CA ALA A 56 0.10 -11.84 5.04
C ALA A 56 1.11 -11.26 6.05
N LYS A 57 0.85 -10.06 6.59
CA LYS A 57 1.71 -9.39 7.57
C LYS A 57 1.78 -10.12 8.91
N GLU A 58 0.70 -10.79 9.31
CA GLU A 58 0.61 -11.47 10.61
C GLU A 58 1.16 -12.91 10.60
N ILE A 59 1.45 -13.47 9.41
CA ILE A 59 1.96 -14.84 9.31
C ILE A 59 3.46 -14.87 9.61
N GLU A 60 3.81 -15.56 10.69
CA GLU A 60 5.17 -15.87 11.08
C GLU A 60 5.27 -17.36 11.38
N LEU A 61 6.21 -18.06 10.72
CA LEU A 61 6.37 -19.50 10.85
C LEU A 61 7.45 -19.85 11.88
N GLN A 62 7.26 -20.97 12.56
CA GLN A 62 8.19 -21.41 13.59
C GLN A 62 9.55 -21.81 13.01
N ASP A 63 9.58 -22.50 11.87
CA ASP A 63 10.84 -22.84 11.18
C ASP A 63 11.41 -21.59 10.49
N PRO A 64 12.63 -21.15 10.83
CA PRO A 64 13.23 -19.95 10.23
C PRO A 64 13.49 -20.06 8.73
N LEU A 65 13.72 -21.27 8.20
CA LEU A 65 13.93 -21.48 6.76
C LEU A 65 12.61 -21.37 5.97
N GLU A 66 11.53 -21.95 6.51
CA GLU A 66 10.19 -21.80 5.94
C GLU A 66 9.70 -20.34 6.07
N ASN A 67 10.00 -19.71 7.21
CA ASN A 67 9.63 -18.32 7.44
C ASN A 67 10.26 -17.35 6.44
N MET A 68 11.47 -17.63 5.93
CA MET A 68 12.05 -16.84 4.84
C MET A 68 11.18 -16.89 3.58
N GLY A 69 10.65 -18.07 3.22
CA GLY A 69 9.72 -18.21 2.09
C GLY A 69 8.43 -17.41 2.29
N ALA A 70 7.85 -17.48 3.49
CA ALA A 70 6.68 -16.70 3.86
C ALA A 70 6.98 -15.18 3.78
N GLN A 71 8.10 -14.73 4.32
CA GLN A 71 8.50 -13.33 4.29
C GLN A 71 8.68 -12.79 2.85
N MET A 72 9.22 -13.58 1.92
CA MET A 72 9.35 -13.17 0.52
C MET A 72 7.98 -12.94 -0.14
N VAL A 73 7.00 -13.81 0.13
CA VAL A 73 5.63 -13.61 -0.40
C VAL A 73 4.90 -12.47 0.33
N ARG A 74 5.16 -12.28 1.62
CA ARG A 74 4.67 -11.10 2.35
C ARG A 74 5.16 -9.80 1.70
N GLU A 75 6.42 -9.76 1.23
CA GLU A 75 6.97 -8.61 0.51
C GLU A 75 6.21 -8.35 -0.80
N VAL A 76 5.79 -9.40 -1.54
CA VAL A 76 4.94 -9.26 -2.74
C VAL A 76 3.62 -8.57 -2.38
N ALA A 77 2.93 -9.03 -1.34
CA ALA A 77 1.66 -8.45 -0.90
C ALA A 77 1.84 -6.99 -0.44
N SER A 78 2.84 -6.72 0.40
CA SER A 78 3.13 -5.37 0.91
C SER A 78 3.47 -4.40 -0.21
N LYS A 79 4.36 -4.80 -1.14
CA LYS A 79 4.76 -3.95 -2.27
C LYS A 79 3.59 -3.63 -3.20
N THR A 80 2.69 -4.60 -3.41
CA THR A 80 1.49 -4.40 -4.23
C THR A 80 0.51 -3.44 -3.53
N SER A 81 0.33 -3.59 -2.23
CA SER A 81 -0.45 -2.65 -1.42
C SER A 81 0.11 -1.24 -1.48
N ASP A 82 1.42 -1.06 -1.28
CA ASP A 82 2.09 0.24 -1.24
C ASP A 82 1.93 1.06 -2.53
N VAL A 83 1.88 0.40 -3.70
CA VAL A 83 1.90 1.08 -5.01
C VAL A 83 0.51 1.12 -5.66
N ALA A 84 -0.29 0.07 -5.49
CA ALA A 84 -1.61 -0.07 -6.10
C ALA A 84 -2.76 0.04 -5.09
N GLY A 85 -2.49 -0.17 -3.81
CA GLY A 85 -3.46 -0.15 -2.72
C GLY A 85 -4.46 -1.30 -2.73
N ASP A 86 -4.41 -2.20 -3.71
CA ASP A 86 -5.27 -3.37 -3.88
C ASP A 86 -4.52 -4.47 -4.66
N GLY A 87 -5.17 -5.64 -4.86
CA GLY A 87 -4.61 -6.77 -5.64
C GLY A 87 -3.59 -7.62 -4.89
N THR A 88 -3.46 -7.46 -3.60
CA THR A 88 -2.49 -8.14 -2.73
C THR A 88 -2.69 -9.65 -2.73
N THR A 89 -3.93 -10.13 -2.67
CA THR A 89 -4.28 -11.55 -2.74
C THR A 89 -3.97 -12.14 -4.11
N THR A 90 -4.29 -11.42 -5.20
CA THR A 90 -3.97 -11.83 -6.58
C THR A 90 -2.46 -11.95 -6.77
N ALA A 91 -1.68 -10.99 -6.28
CA ALA A 91 -0.22 -11.02 -6.33
C ALA A 91 0.37 -12.21 -5.57
N THR A 92 -0.18 -12.52 -4.40
CA THR A 92 0.21 -13.67 -3.57
C THR A 92 -0.06 -15.00 -4.29
N VAL A 93 -1.24 -15.15 -4.91
CA VAL A 93 -1.62 -16.34 -5.69
C VAL A 93 -0.71 -16.53 -6.90
N LEU A 94 -0.41 -15.45 -7.63
CA LEU A 94 0.50 -15.47 -8.77
C LEU A 94 1.93 -15.84 -8.34
N ALA A 95 2.44 -15.27 -7.25
CA ALA A 95 3.77 -15.58 -6.73
C ALA A 95 3.90 -17.05 -6.33
N GLN A 96 2.89 -17.60 -5.62
CA GLN A 96 2.83 -19.03 -5.29
C GLN A 96 2.85 -19.88 -6.55
N ALA A 97 2.03 -19.55 -7.55
CA ALA A 97 1.91 -20.32 -8.77
C ALA A 97 3.21 -20.33 -9.58
N ILE A 98 3.82 -19.15 -9.80
CA ILE A 98 5.09 -19.04 -10.53
C ILE A 98 6.18 -19.82 -9.81
N PHE A 99 6.32 -19.64 -8.50
CA PHE A 99 7.36 -20.30 -7.73
C PHE A 99 7.17 -21.83 -7.67
N ARG A 100 5.94 -22.30 -7.42
CA ARG A 100 5.61 -23.73 -7.38
C ARG A 100 5.92 -24.45 -8.69
N GLU A 101 5.52 -23.89 -9.83
CA GLU A 101 5.80 -24.47 -11.15
C GLU A 101 7.30 -24.35 -11.49
N GLY A 102 7.94 -23.23 -11.10
CA GLY A 102 9.38 -23.04 -11.30
C GLY A 102 10.23 -24.05 -10.53
N VAL A 103 9.94 -24.30 -9.25
CA VAL A 103 10.68 -25.30 -8.44
C VAL A 103 10.60 -26.70 -9.06
N LYS A 104 9.41 -27.12 -9.53
CA LYS A 104 9.26 -28.42 -10.23
C LYS A 104 10.18 -28.51 -11.46
N THR A 105 10.29 -27.42 -12.19
CA THR A 105 11.06 -27.35 -13.42
C THR A 105 12.56 -27.31 -13.15
N VAL A 106 12.99 -26.59 -12.11
CA VAL A 106 14.40 -26.60 -11.63
C VAL A 106 14.80 -27.98 -11.14
N ALA A 107 13.93 -28.66 -10.37
CA ALA A 107 14.18 -30.04 -9.93
C ALA A 107 14.29 -31.03 -11.11
N ALA A 108 13.64 -30.74 -12.24
CA ALA A 108 13.79 -31.49 -13.48
C ALA A 108 15.07 -31.14 -14.29
N GLY A 109 15.92 -30.25 -13.79
CA GLY A 109 17.22 -29.92 -14.38
C GLY A 109 17.25 -28.65 -15.25
N ALA A 110 16.19 -27.87 -15.32
CA ALA A 110 16.20 -26.62 -16.06
C ALA A 110 17.03 -25.53 -15.35
N SER A 111 17.69 -24.68 -16.14
CA SER A 111 18.52 -23.57 -15.64
C SER A 111 17.66 -22.50 -14.95
N PRO A 112 17.83 -22.24 -13.63
CA PRO A 112 17.04 -21.22 -12.90
C PRO A 112 17.20 -19.82 -13.53
N THR A 113 18.38 -19.48 -14.01
CA THR A 113 18.67 -18.18 -14.64
C THR A 113 17.97 -18.02 -15.99
N ALA A 114 17.90 -19.10 -16.79
CA ALA A 114 17.18 -19.08 -18.07
C ALA A 114 15.66 -19.00 -17.84
N LEU A 115 15.14 -19.75 -16.85
CA LEU A 115 13.73 -19.64 -16.42
C LEU A 115 13.37 -18.22 -16.01
N LYS A 116 14.21 -17.58 -15.18
CA LYS A 116 13.98 -16.20 -14.75
C LYS A 116 13.89 -15.24 -15.95
N ARG A 117 14.83 -15.31 -16.90
CA ARG A 117 14.76 -14.48 -18.13
C ARG A 117 13.49 -14.76 -18.93
N GLY A 118 13.08 -16.02 -19.04
CA GLY A 118 11.83 -16.40 -19.71
C GLY A 118 10.58 -15.84 -19.02
N ILE A 119 10.56 -15.88 -17.69
CA ILE A 119 9.49 -15.28 -16.85
C ILE A 119 9.45 -13.77 -17.06
N GLU A 120 10.59 -13.07 -17.02
CA GLU A 120 10.67 -11.61 -17.22
C GLU A 120 10.10 -11.20 -18.57
N LYS A 121 10.52 -11.86 -19.68
CA LYS A 121 10.01 -11.60 -21.03
C LYS A 121 8.50 -11.89 -21.16
N ALA A 122 8.02 -12.94 -20.51
CA ALA A 122 6.60 -13.26 -20.50
C ALA A 122 5.78 -12.19 -19.77
N VAL A 123 6.28 -11.70 -18.65
CA VAL A 123 5.62 -10.65 -17.87
C VAL A 123 5.60 -9.33 -18.63
N GLU A 124 6.70 -8.94 -19.27
CA GLU A 124 6.74 -7.75 -20.14
C GLU A 124 5.67 -7.83 -21.25
N ALA A 125 5.57 -8.96 -21.94
CA ALA A 125 4.57 -9.16 -22.97
C ALA A 125 3.12 -9.14 -22.43
N ALA A 126 2.88 -9.75 -21.27
CA ALA A 126 1.58 -9.73 -20.61
C ALA A 126 1.19 -8.32 -20.14
N VAL A 127 2.14 -7.54 -19.61
CA VAL A 127 1.92 -6.15 -19.20
C VAL A 127 1.53 -5.28 -20.39
N GLU A 128 2.22 -5.42 -21.52
CA GLU A 128 1.88 -4.69 -22.75
C GLU A 128 0.49 -5.08 -23.27
N GLU A 129 0.08 -6.33 -23.09
CA GLU A 129 -1.27 -6.76 -23.47
C GLU A 129 -2.33 -6.20 -22.52
N ILE A 130 -2.09 -6.19 -21.20
CA ILE A 130 -2.98 -5.53 -20.22
C ILE A 130 -3.19 -4.05 -20.59
N LYS A 131 -2.10 -3.36 -20.99
CA LYS A 131 -2.19 -1.96 -21.46
C LYS A 131 -3.02 -1.80 -22.73
N LYS A 132 -3.10 -2.81 -23.62
CA LYS A 132 -3.95 -2.77 -24.81
C LYS A 132 -5.43 -3.08 -24.49
N LEU A 133 -5.66 -3.96 -23.53
CA LEU A 133 -7.01 -4.35 -23.10
C LEU A 133 -7.69 -3.29 -22.23
N HIS A 134 -6.94 -2.29 -21.72
CA HIS A 134 -7.48 -1.28 -20.83
C HIS A 134 -8.55 -0.41 -21.50
N ARG A 135 -9.47 0.12 -20.72
CA ARG A 135 -10.48 1.09 -21.10
C ARG A 135 -10.53 2.23 -20.10
N ASP A 136 -10.72 3.45 -20.60
CA ASP A 136 -10.90 4.61 -19.73
C ASP A 136 -12.13 4.45 -18.84
N VAL A 137 -12.03 4.90 -17.62
CA VAL A 137 -13.15 4.92 -16.67
C VAL A 137 -14.15 6.01 -17.04
N LYS A 138 -15.43 5.64 -17.22
CA LYS A 138 -16.51 6.55 -17.59
C LYS A 138 -17.77 6.29 -16.75
N GLY A 139 -18.45 7.38 -16.38
CA GLY A 139 -19.75 7.31 -15.72
C GLY A 139 -19.75 6.47 -14.45
N ASP A 140 -20.62 5.46 -14.40
CA ASP A 140 -20.84 4.62 -13.23
C ASP A 140 -19.70 3.61 -12.96
N MET A 141 -18.71 3.51 -13.85
CA MET A 141 -17.59 2.56 -13.67
C MET A 141 -16.80 2.85 -12.40
N ILE A 142 -16.72 4.11 -11.96
CA ILE A 142 -16.09 4.48 -10.69
C ILE A 142 -16.78 3.76 -9.51
N ALA A 143 -18.11 3.82 -9.48
CA ALA A 143 -18.88 3.14 -8.44
C ALA A 143 -18.75 1.61 -8.54
N GLN A 144 -18.67 1.06 -9.76
CA GLN A 144 -18.47 -0.37 -9.99
C GLN A 144 -17.10 -0.86 -9.47
N VAL A 145 -16.01 -0.15 -9.79
CA VAL A 145 -14.66 -0.46 -9.25
C VAL A 145 -14.69 -0.44 -7.72
N GLY A 146 -15.21 0.64 -7.12
CA GLY A 146 -15.32 0.76 -5.68
C GLY A 146 -16.18 -0.35 -5.05
N THR A 147 -17.26 -0.77 -5.73
CA THR A 147 -18.11 -1.88 -5.28
C THR A 147 -17.35 -3.20 -5.28
N ILE A 148 -16.65 -3.53 -6.39
CA ILE A 148 -15.91 -4.79 -6.53
C ILE A 148 -14.79 -4.86 -5.47
N SER A 149 -13.98 -3.82 -5.34
CA SER A 149 -12.89 -3.78 -4.36
C SER A 149 -13.41 -3.78 -2.92
N ALA A 150 -14.62 -3.23 -2.68
CA ALA A 150 -15.31 -3.30 -1.39
C ALA A 150 -16.05 -4.63 -1.14
N ASN A 151 -15.67 -5.74 -1.78
CA ASN A 151 -16.35 -7.04 -1.65
C ASN A 151 -17.86 -6.99 -1.97
N ASN A 152 -18.24 -6.35 -3.07
CA ASN A 152 -19.62 -6.14 -3.56
C ASN A 152 -20.49 -5.21 -2.69
N ASP A 153 -19.88 -4.39 -1.84
CA ASP A 153 -20.61 -3.36 -1.08
C ASP A 153 -20.92 -2.14 -1.97
N ARG A 154 -22.14 -2.10 -2.50
CA ARG A 154 -22.60 -1.01 -3.39
C ARG A 154 -22.67 0.34 -2.68
N GLN A 155 -22.89 0.36 -1.37
CA GLN A 155 -22.95 1.59 -0.60
C GLN A 155 -21.57 2.25 -0.57
N ILE A 156 -20.52 1.47 -0.31
CA ILE A 156 -19.13 1.94 -0.34
C ILE A 156 -18.77 2.45 -1.73
N GLY A 157 -19.06 1.68 -2.78
CA GLY A 157 -18.79 2.11 -4.15
C GLY A 157 -19.47 3.42 -4.53
N SER A 158 -20.72 3.60 -4.11
CA SER A 158 -21.48 4.83 -4.38
C SER A 158 -20.92 6.04 -3.65
N ILE A 159 -20.53 5.89 -2.36
CA ILE A 159 -19.93 6.97 -1.57
C ILE A 159 -18.58 7.40 -2.15
N ILE A 160 -17.75 6.47 -2.60
CA ILE A 160 -16.46 6.78 -3.24
C ILE A 160 -16.68 7.52 -4.56
N ALA A 161 -17.62 7.08 -5.39
CA ALA A 161 -17.94 7.75 -6.64
C ALA A 161 -18.46 9.19 -6.41
N GLU A 162 -19.30 9.39 -5.38
CA GLU A 162 -19.77 10.71 -4.98
C GLU A 162 -18.60 11.58 -4.47
N ALA A 163 -17.71 11.03 -3.66
CA ALA A 163 -16.52 11.71 -3.18
C ALA A 163 -15.66 12.20 -4.35
N MET A 164 -15.32 11.30 -5.29
CA MET A 164 -14.54 11.65 -6.48
C MET A 164 -15.23 12.68 -7.38
N LYS A 165 -16.56 12.63 -7.48
CA LYS A 165 -17.31 13.64 -8.24
C LYS A 165 -17.22 15.02 -7.59
N LYS A 166 -17.20 15.11 -6.25
CA LYS A 166 -17.12 16.37 -5.50
C LYS A 166 -15.72 16.99 -5.54
N VAL A 167 -14.68 16.18 -5.34
CA VAL A 167 -13.30 16.70 -5.26
C VAL A 167 -12.55 16.65 -6.60
N GLY A 168 -13.07 15.95 -7.61
CA GLY A 168 -12.43 15.77 -8.91
C GLY A 168 -11.41 14.64 -8.95
N LYS A 169 -10.78 14.44 -10.12
CA LYS A 169 -9.82 13.34 -10.35
C LYS A 169 -8.56 13.44 -9.48
N ASP A 170 -8.08 14.66 -9.28
CA ASP A 170 -6.87 14.97 -8.51
C ASP A 170 -7.19 15.34 -7.06
N GLY A 171 -8.46 15.24 -6.66
CA GLY A 171 -8.93 15.56 -5.33
C GLY A 171 -8.53 14.52 -4.29
N VAL A 172 -8.41 14.98 -3.05
CA VAL A 172 -8.02 14.13 -1.92
C VAL A 172 -9.25 13.53 -1.27
N ILE A 173 -9.20 12.22 -1.05
CA ILE A 173 -10.22 11.49 -0.29
C ILE A 173 -9.50 10.85 0.91
N THR A 174 -10.03 11.04 2.11
CA THR A 174 -9.55 10.43 3.35
C THR A 174 -10.63 9.62 4.02
N VAL A 175 -10.24 8.63 4.80
CA VAL A 175 -11.16 7.76 5.52
C VAL A 175 -10.93 7.94 7.01
N GLU A 176 -11.99 8.26 7.75
CA GLU A 176 -11.97 8.46 9.20
C GLU A 176 -12.99 7.56 9.90
N GLU A 177 -12.76 7.33 11.18
CA GLU A 177 -13.69 6.62 12.03
C GLU A 177 -14.80 7.57 12.49
N SER A 178 -16.06 7.13 12.35
CA SER A 178 -17.22 7.83 12.88
C SER A 178 -17.56 7.33 14.29
N ARG A 179 -18.12 8.22 15.09
CA ARG A 179 -18.72 7.83 16.37
C ARG A 179 -20.17 7.36 16.23
N THR A 180 -20.72 7.45 15.02
CA THR A 180 -22.08 7.00 14.70
C THR A 180 -22.05 5.67 13.97
N MET A 181 -23.19 4.99 13.86
CA MET A 181 -23.31 3.74 13.11
C MET A 181 -23.34 3.94 11.59
N GLU A 182 -23.59 5.17 11.13
CA GLU A 182 -23.74 5.49 9.72
C GLU A 182 -22.41 5.93 9.09
N THR A 183 -22.20 5.49 7.85
CA THR A 183 -21.09 5.97 7.03
C THR A 183 -21.55 7.20 6.26
N THR A 184 -20.82 8.31 6.40
CA THR A 184 -21.17 9.60 5.79
C THR A 184 -20.00 10.19 4.99
N LEU A 185 -20.33 11.06 4.04
CA LEU A 185 -19.37 11.80 3.23
C LEU A 185 -19.48 13.30 3.55
N GLU A 186 -18.38 13.89 3.96
CA GLU A 186 -18.26 15.33 4.14
C GLU A 186 -17.15 15.86 3.20
N VAL A 187 -17.32 17.07 2.69
CA VAL A 187 -16.25 17.78 1.96
C VAL A 187 -15.84 18.98 2.80
N VAL A 188 -14.57 19.05 3.11
CA VAL A 188 -13.98 20.06 3.98
C VAL A 188 -12.86 20.81 3.27
N GLU A 189 -12.55 22.00 3.75
CA GLU A 189 -11.40 22.76 3.27
C GLU A 189 -10.11 22.02 3.66
N GLY A 190 -9.22 21.82 2.70
CA GLY A 190 -8.00 21.08 2.92
C GLY A 190 -7.19 20.94 1.64
N MET A 191 -5.96 20.45 1.78
CA MET A 191 -5.10 20.13 0.65
C MET A 191 -4.09 19.05 0.97
N GLN A 192 -3.60 18.38 -0.06
CA GLN A 192 -2.48 17.46 0.02
C GLN A 192 -1.31 17.95 -0.84
N PHE A 193 -0.09 17.72 -0.37
CA PHE A 193 1.13 17.94 -1.15
C PHE A 193 2.13 16.78 -0.94
N ASP A 194 2.96 16.56 -1.95
CA ASP A 194 3.85 15.40 -2.09
C ASP A 194 5.16 15.60 -1.30
N ARG A 195 5.03 15.64 0.03
CA ARG A 195 6.16 15.69 0.99
C ARG A 195 5.78 14.92 2.24
N GLY A 196 6.47 13.81 2.48
CA GLY A 196 6.30 13.02 3.69
C GLY A 196 7.14 13.55 4.87
N TYR A 197 7.06 12.84 5.97
CA TYR A 197 7.80 13.18 7.19
C TYR A 197 9.31 13.07 6.99
N LEU A 198 10.06 13.98 7.60
CA LEU A 198 11.54 13.99 7.54
C LEU A 198 12.21 12.89 8.36
N SER A 199 11.47 12.26 9.27
CA SER A 199 11.99 11.17 10.09
C SER A 199 10.89 10.16 10.42
N PRO A 200 11.14 8.85 10.29
CA PRO A 200 10.20 7.81 10.72
C PRO A 200 9.85 7.86 12.21
N TYR A 201 10.70 8.51 13.02
CA TYR A 201 10.43 8.70 14.44
C TYR A 201 9.26 9.64 14.74
N PHE A 202 8.76 10.38 13.75
CA PHE A 202 7.53 11.18 13.87
C PHE A 202 6.26 10.34 13.78
N VAL A 203 6.32 9.12 13.30
CA VAL A 203 5.18 8.20 13.16
C VAL A 203 4.44 8.03 14.49
N THR A 204 3.12 8.15 14.45
CA THR A 204 2.21 7.94 15.58
C THR A 204 1.39 6.66 15.44
N ASP A 205 1.19 6.20 14.20
CA ASP A 205 0.54 4.93 13.86
C ASP A 205 1.55 4.01 13.14
N PRO A 206 2.22 3.10 13.89
CA PRO A 206 3.22 2.21 13.31
C PRO A 206 2.65 1.18 12.33
N GLU A 207 1.38 0.83 12.43
CA GLU A 207 0.76 -0.16 11.55
C GLU A 207 0.62 0.41 10.12
N ARG A 208 0.33 1.71 10.02
CA ARG A 208 0.18 2.44 8.75
C ARG A 208 1.40 3.24 8.36
N MET A 209 2.40 3.34 9.25
CA MET A 209 3.55 4.21 9.06
C MET A 209 3.14 5.68 8.82
N GLU A 210 2.12 6.15 9.54
CA GLU A 210 1.58 7.50 9.44
C GLU A 210 1.83 8.32 10.72
N CYS A 211 2.02 9.63 10.53
CA CYS A 211 2.01 10.61 11.60
C CYS A 211 0.67 11.37 11.57
N ILE A 212 -0.16 11.14 12.57
CA ILE A 212 -1.46 11.78 12.71
C ILE A 212 -1.37 12.82 13.84
N LEU A 213 -1.69 14.06 13.53
CA LEU A 213 -1.72 15.17 14.47
C LEU A 213 -3.11 15.80 14.47
N GLU A 214 -3.69 16.05 15.65
CA GLU A 214 -5.01 16.64 15.79
C GLU A 214 -4.94 17.99 16.48
N ASP A 215 -5.77 18.96 16.05
CA ASP A 215 -5.81 20.35 16.55
C ASP A 215 -4.43 21.03 16.52
N VAL A 216 -3.83 21.02 15.34
CA VAL A 216 -2.40 21.27 15.06
C VAL A 216 -2.11 22.74 14.89
N ARG A 217 -0.95 23.19 15.37
CA ARG A 217 -0.32 24.45 14.98
C ARG A 217 0.69 24.19 13.86
N ILE A 218 0.76 25.08 12.89
CA ILE A 218 1.58 24.88 11.69
C ILE A 218 2.54 26.07 11.54
N LEU A 219 3.84 25.78 11.64
CA LEU A 219 4.88 26.74 11.26
C LEU A 219 5.19 26.58 9.78
N ILE A 220 5.06 27.66 9.02
CA ILE A 220 5.33 27.69 7.58
C ILE A 220 6.53 28.61 7.35
N HIS A 221 7.66 28.02 6.96
CA HIS A 221 8.93 28.74 6.85
C HIS A 221 9.58 28.52 5.48
N GLU A 222 10.07 29.58 4.85
CA GLU A 222 10.65 29.52 3.50
C GLU A 222 12.02 28.83 3.47
N LYS A 223 12.85 29.04 4.51
CA LYS A 223 14.24 28.62 4.56
C LYS A 223 14.44 27.31 5.31
N LYS A 224 15.67 26.80 5.26
CA LYS A 224 16.12 25.69 6.07
C LYS A 224 16.18 26.04 7.55
N ILE A 225 15.87 25.07 8.39
CA ILE A 225 15.98 25.16 9.86
C ILE A 225 16.99 24.13 10.31
N SER A 226 18.17 24.60 10.72
CA SER A 226 19.26 23.73 11.22
C SER A 226 19.62 24.03 12.68
N SER A 227 19.42 25.29 13.11
CA SER A 227 19.70 25.75 14.48
C SER A 227 18.48 25.60 15.37
N MET A 228 18.67 24.97 16.52
CA MET A 228 17.63 24.85 17.53
C MET A 228 17.34 26.17 18.24
N LYS A 229 18.34 27.05 18.34
CA LYS A 229 18.26 28.32 19.06
C LYS A 229 17.11 29.22 18.54
N ASP A 230 16.91 29.24 17.24
CA ASP A 230 15.93 30.10 16.60
C ASP A 230 14.48 29.57 16.76
N LEU A 231 14.34 28.24 16.97
CA LEU A 231 13.06 27.57 17.22
C LEU A 231 12.66 27.55 18.71
N LEU A 232 13.61 27.64 19.61
CA LEU A 232 13.40 27.40 21.04
C LEU A 232 12.26 28.25 21.64
N PRO A 233 12.17 29.58 21.38
CA PRO A 233 11.10 30.41 21.92
C PRO A 233 9.71 29.95 21.50
N LEU A 234 9.56 29.47 20.26
CA LEU A 234 8.31 28.95 19.72
C LEU A 234 7.96 27.59 20.35
N LEU A 235 8.92 26.69 20.44
CA LEU A 235 8.70 25.36 21.02
C LEU A 235 8.28 25.41 22.49
N GLU A 236 8.86 26.34 23.27
CA GLU A 236 8.44 26.56 24.66
C GLU A 236 6.99 27.01 24.77
N GLN A 237 6.54 27.88 23.85
CA GLN A 237 5.14 28.33 23.82
C GLN A 237 4.21 27.18 23.42
N ILE A 238 4.57 26.40 22.42
CA ILE A 238 3.79 25.22 21.97
C ILE A 238 3.70 24.16 23.05
N ALA A 239 4.83 23.87 23.74
CA ALA A 239 4.84 22.93 24.85
C ALA A 239 3.91 23.35 26.00
N LYS A 240 3.91 24.66 26.35
CA LYS A 240 2.98 25.21 27.34
C LYS A 240 1.52 25.14 26.92
N LEU A 241 1.25 25.26 25.61
CA LEU A 241 -0.10 25.17 25.04
C LEU A 241 -0.60 23.71 25.00
N GLY A 242 0.31 22.74 24.99
CA GLY A 242 -0.02 21.31 24.88
C GLY A 242 -0.63 20.92 23.54
N LYS A 243 -0.37 21.68 22.47
CA LYS A 243 -0.86 21.40 21.12
C LYS A 243 0.24 20.81 20.25
N PRO A 244 -0.10 19.93 19.28
CA PRO A 244 0.85 19.44 18.30
C PRO A 244 1.36 20.56 17.39
N LEU A 245 2.61 20.40 16.91
CA LEU A 245 3.25 21.30 15.97
C LEU A 245 3.66 20.55 14.69
N LEU A 246 3.21 21.05 13.54
CA LEU A 246 3.80 20.70 12.26
C LEU A 246 4.74 21.83 11.82
N ILE A 247 5.94 21.48 11.38
CA ILE A 247 6.90 22.40 10.76
C ILE A 247 6.97 22.09 9.27
N ILE A 248 6.63 23.07 8.44
CA ILE A 248 6.79 23.03 6.98
C ILE A 248 7.91 24.01 6.65
N ALA A 249 9.07 23.52 6.22
CA ALA A 249 10.22 24.35 5.90
C ALA A 249 10.92 23.83 4.64
N GLU A 250 11.83 24.61 4.04
CA GLU A 250 12.66 24.13 2.93
C GLU A 250 13.33 22.80 3.29
N ASP A 251 13.92 22.73 4.47
CA ASP A 251 14.42 21.52 5.11
C ASP A 251 14.49 21.73 6.64
N VAL A 252 14.46 20.63 7.40
CA VAL A 252 14.77 20.65 8.82
C VAL A 252 15.86 19.62 9.05
N GLU A 253 17.04 20.05 9.43
CA GLU A 253 18.23 19.20 9.49
C GLU A 253 19.07 19.44 10.76
N GLY A 254 20.08 18.61 10.96
CA GLY A 254 21.08 18.80 12.03
C GLY A 254 20.49 18.78 13.43
N GLU A 255 20.90 19.76 14.26
CA GLU A 255 20.49 19.87 15.65
C GLU A 255 18.97 20.06 15.82
N ALA A 256 18.35 20.82 14.91
CA ALA A 256 16.92 21.09 14.97
C ALA A 256 16.09 19.80 14.81
N LEU A 257 16.40 18.98 13.79
CA LEU A 257 15.71 17.72 13.56
C LEU A 257 15.93 16.74 14.71
N ALA A 258 17.18 16.59 15.16
CA ALA A 258 17.51 15.70 16.26
C ALA A 258 16.76 16.06 17.55
N THR A 259 16.69 17.35 17.87
CA THR A 259 15.97 17.80 19.07
C THR A 259 14.47 17.61 18.98
N LEU A 260 13.85 17.85 17.81
CA LEU A 260 12.42 17.57 17.59
C LEU A 260 12.12 16.08 17.80
N VAL A 261 12.93 15.20 17.21
CA VAL A 261 12.79 13.74 17.36
C VAL A 261 12.93 13.32 18.83
N VAL A 262 13.93 13.82 19.55
CA VAL A 262 14.16 13.48 20.98
C VAL A 262 12.98 13.93 21.84
N ASN A 263 12.47 15.16 21.63
CA ASN A 263 11.32 15.68 22.40
C ASN A 263 10.04 14.90 22.09
N LYS A 264 9.82 14.50 20.84
CA LYS A 264 8.70 13.65 20.45
C LYS A 264 8.78 12.27 21.11
N LEU A 265 9.95 11.62 21.09
CA LEU A 265 10.17 10.32 21.72
C LEU A 265 10.00 10.36 23.25
N ARG A 266 10.38 11.47 23.88
CA ARG A 266 10.16 11.71 25.32
C ARG A 266 8.70 12.05 25.67
N GLY A 267 7.85 12.27 24.68
CA GLY A 267 6.45 12.69 24.90
C GLY A 267 6.30 14.14 25.42
N THR A 268 7.36 14.94 25.40
CA THR A 268 7.34 16.34 25.87
C THR A 268 6.73 17.28 24.82
N LEU A 269 6.82 16.90 23.53
CA LEU A 269 6.26 17.66 22.43
C LEU A 269 5.72 16.72 21.36
N GLN A 270 4.45 16.85 20.99
CA GLN A 270 3.91 16.22 19.79
C GLN A 270 4.27 17.09 18.60
N CYS A 271 5.14 16.60 17.72
CA CYS A 271 5.56 17.36 16.56
C CYS A 271 5.93 16.45 15.37
N ALA A 272 5.87 17.05 14.19
CA ALA A 272 6.42 16.49 12.95
C ALA A 272 7.04 17.61 12.12
N ALA A 273 7.91 17.25 11.18
CA ALA A 273 8.51 18.14 10.22
C ALA A 273 8.45 17.54 8.83
N VAL A 274 8.11 18.36 7.85
CA VAL A 274 8.04 18.01 6.42
C VAL A 274 8.76 19.07 5.58
N LYS A 275 9.24 18.67 4.40
CA LYS A 275 9.78 19.64 3.43
C LYS A 275 8.66 20.46 2.79
N ALA A 276 8.92 21.72 2.54
CA ALA A 276 8.04 22.57 1.76
C ALA A 276 7.90 22.05 0.32
N PRO A 277 6.69 22.06 -0.25
CA PRO A 277 6.47 21.65 -1.63
C PRO A 277 7.03 22.70 -2.61
N GLY A 278 7.47 22.24 -3.79
CA GLY A 278 8.03 23.10 -4.85
C GLY A 278 9.46 23.56 -4.61
N PHE A 279 9.95 24.41 -5.53
CA PHE A 279 11.29 24.98 -5.52
C PHE A 279 11.23 26.46 -5.95
N GLY A 280 12.15 27.30 -5.43
CA GLY A 280 12.24 28.72 -5.77
C GLY A 280 10.92 29.47 -5.55
N ASP A 281 10.52 30.33 -6.49
CA ASP A 281 9.31 31.14 -6.40
C ASP A 281 8.02 30.32 -6.29
N ARG A 282 8.01 29.12 -6.87
CA ARG A 282 6.87 28.19 -6.70
C ARG A 282 6.72 27.71 -5.27
N ARG A 283 7.84 27.48 -4.56
CA ARG A 283 7.80 27.14 -3.13
C ARG A 283 7.15 28.27 -2.34
N LYS A 284 7.56 29.52 -2.57
CA LYS A 284 6.95 30.70 -1.93
C LYS A 284 5.45 30.73 -2.16
N ALA A 285 5.03 30.59 -3.41
CA ALA A 285 3.62 30.61 -3.77
C ALA A 285 2.81 29.49 -3.13
N MET A 286 3.36 28.25 -3.04
CA MET A 286 2.72 27.13 -2.36
C MET A 286 2.68 27.31 -0.84
N LEU A 287 3.71 27.89 -0.23
CA LEU A 287 3.70 28.22 1.20
C LEU A 287 2.63 29.27 1.53
N GLU A 288 2.42 30.26 0.65
CA GLU A 288 1.32 31.23 0.77
C GLU A 288 -0.06 30.57 0.62
N ASP A 289 -0.20 29.58 -0.29
CA ASP A 289 -1.44 28.83 -0.45
C ASP A 289 -1.77 28.03 0.83
N ILE A 290 -0.76 27.37 1.42
CA ILE A 290 -0.89 26.66 2.70
C ILE A 290 -1.21 27.64 3.84
N ALA A 291 -0.55 28.81 3.87
CA ALA A 291 -0.79 29.85 4.89
C ALA A 291 -2.23 30.36 4.81
N THR A 292 -2.73 30.64 3.61
CA THR A 292 -4.11 31.08 3.38
C THR A 292 -5.11 30.00 3.81
N LEU A 293 -4.86 28.73 3.46
CA LEU A 293 -5.72 27.61 3.83
C LEU A 293 -5.79 27.41 5.36
N THR A 294 -4.68 27.60 6.04
CA THR A 294 -4.56 27.32 7.48
C THR A 294 -4.76 28.54 8.37
N GLY A 295 -4.94 29.73 7.77
CA GLY A 295 -5.11 31.00 8.48
C GLY A 295 -3.85 31.44 9.22
N GLY A 296 -2.67 31.01 8.76
CA GLY A 296 -1.36 31.42 9.27
C GLY A 296 -0.64 32.39 8.35
N LYS A 297 0.65 32.59 8.60
CA LYS A 297 1.54 33.40 7.74
C LYS A 297 2.72 32.56 7.27
N ALA A 298 3.08 32.66 5.99
CA ALA A 298 4.33 32.13 5.49
C ALA A 298 5.48 33.07 5.96
N VAL A 299 6.38 32.53 6.78
CA VAL A 299 7.57 33.25 7.26
C VAL A 299 8.60 33.25 6.14
N THR A 300 8.58 34.35 5.35
CA THR A 300 9.46 34.55 4.19
C THR A 300 10.42 35.73 4.44
N GLU A 301 11.51 35.77 3.68
CA GLU A 301 12.45 36.93 3.75
C GLU A 301 11.77 38.25 3.40
N ASP A 302 10.85 38.20 2.45
CA ASP A 302 10.15 39.40 1.95
C ASP A 302 9.32 40.08 3.05
N LEU A 303 8.86 39.32 4.05
CA LEU A 303 8.14 39.87 5.21
C LEU A 303 9.07 40.34 6.34
N GLY A 304 10.38 40.08 6.25
CA GLY A 304 11.35 40.50 7.26
C GLY A 304 11.17 39.81 8.63
N ILE A 305 10.35 38.78 8.73
CA ILE A 305 10.07 38.06 9.98
C ILE A 305 11.18 37.04 10.20
N LYS A 306 11.95 37.17 11.26
CA LYS A 306 12.90 36.16 11.70
C LYS A 306 12.20 35.07 12.47
N LEU A 307 12.70 33.83 12.36
CA LEU A 307 12.13 32.67 13.03
C LEU A 307 11.99 32.83 14.56
N GLU A 308 12.96 33.48 15.19
CA GLU A 308 12.99 33.81 16.63
C GLU A 308 11.85 34.76 17.08
N ASN A 309 11.27 35.52 16.14
CA ASN A 309 10.20 36.51 16.39
C ASN A 309 8.81 36.01 15.99
N VAL A 310 8.68 34.76 15.54
CA VAL A 310 7.38 34.18 15.16
C VAL A 310 6.49 34.04 16.40
N LYS A 311 5.27 34.55 16.28
CA LYS A 311 4.28 34.51 17.35
C LYS A 311 3.27 33.42 17.10
N MET A 312 2.54 33.02 18.15
CA MET A 312 1.48 32.03 18.09
C MET A 312 0.35 32.40 17.11
N GLU A 313 0.11 33.67 16.89
CA GLU A 313 -0.88 34.21 15.94
C GLU A 313 -0.45 34.06 14.46
N ASP A 314 0.86 33.93 14.21
CA ASP A 314 1.41 33.74 12.86
C ASP A 314 1.32 32.26 12.42
N LEU A 315 1.09 31.35 13.36
CA LEU A 315 0.98 29.91 13.06
C LEU A 315 -0.36 29.58 12.41
N GLY A 316 -0.30 28.76 11.37
CA GLY A 316 -1.48 28.14 10.80
C GLY A 316 -2.15 27.17 11.79
N LYS A 317 -3.38 26.82 11.49
CA LYS A 317 -4.20 25.88 12.28
C LYS A 317 -4.85 24.88 11.35
N ALA A 318 -4.96 23.64 11.82
CA ALA A 318 -5.78 22.64 11.16
C ALA A 318 -6.38 21.70 12.23
N LYS A 319 -7.55 21.16 11.94
CA LYS A 319 -8.17 20.18 12.81
C LYS A 319 -7.40 18.86 12.83
N LYS A 320 -6.92 18.43 11.66
CA LYS A 320 -6.15 17.20 11.53
C LYS A 320 -5.12 17.30 10.43
N ILE A 321 -3.97 16.68 10.65
CA ILE A 321 -2.94 16.50 9.63
C ILE A 321 -2.54 15.02 9.65
N THR A 322 -2.47 14.43 8.45
CA THR A 322 -1.95 13.07 8.23
C THR A 322 -0.74 13.15 7.33
N ILE A 323 0.37 12.56 7.77
CA ILE A 323 1.64 12.57 7.03
C ILE A 323 2.09 11.12 6.88
N ASP A 324 2.21 10.66 5.66
CA ASP A 324 2.87 9.41 5.31
C ASP A 324 4.32 9.64 4.85
N LYS A 325 4.98 8.64 4.29
CA LYS A 325 6.36 8.75 3.79
C LYS A 325 6.49 9.67 2.56
N ASP A 326 5.42 9.89 1.82
CA ASP A 326 5.41 10.57 0.53
C ASP A 326 4.57 11.87 0.54
N ASN A 327 3.53 11.93 1.38
CA ASN A 327 2.51 12.97 1.35
C ASN A 327 2.24 13.60 2.71
N CYS A 328 1.77 14.85 2.69
CA CYS A 328 1.20 15.56 3.84
C CYS A 328 -0.19 16.08 3.47
N THR A 329 -1.21 15.64 4.21
CA THR A 329 -2.62 16.01 4.01
C THR A 329 -3.10 16.89 5.16
N ILE A 330 -3.55 18.09 4.86
CA ILE A 330 -4.15 19.05 5.79
C ILE A 330 -5.67 18.95 5.65
N ILE A 331 -6.37 18.71 6.74
CA ILE A 331 -7.82 18.54 6.79
C ILE A 331 -8.42 19.59 7.72
N GLU A 332 -9.45 20.29 7.27
CA GLU A 332 -10.11 21.40 7.95
C GLU A 332 -9.09 22.45 8.41
N GLY A 333 -8.46 23.15 7.42
CA GLY A 333 -7.60 24.30 7.67
C GLY A 333 -8.36 25.46 8.34
N GLY A 334 -7.68 26.18 9.23
CA GLY A 334 -8.27 27.29 9.99
C GLY A 334 -8.37 28.62 9.23
N GLY A 335 -8.15 28.63 7.90
CA GLY A 335 -8.28 29.81 7.05
C GLY A 335 -9.73 30.24 6.87
N LYS A 336 -9.94 31.51 6.54
CA LYS A 336 -11.29 32.00 6.26
C LYS A 336 -11.65 31.70 4.80
N SER A 337 -12.85 31.15 4.57
CA SER A 337 -13.32 30.81 3.21
C SER A 337 -13.23 31.99 2.23
N SER A 338 -13.48 33.23 2.71
CA SER A 338 -13.34 34.45 1.88
C SER A 338 -11.91 34.71 1.44
N GLU A 339 -10.90 34.41 2.26
CA GLU A 339 -9.49 34.57 1.93
C GLU A 339 -9.04 33.47 0.95
N ILE A 340 -9.50 32.23 1.16
CA ILE A 340 -9.27 31.09 0.25
C ILE A 340 -9.89 31.38 -1.12
N GLU A 341 -11.15 31.83 -1.19
CA GLU A 341 -11.78 32.23 -2.45
C GLU A 341 -11.06 33.39 -3.15
N GLY A 342 -10.55 34.37 -2.37
CA GLY A 342 -9.71 35.47 -2.89
C GLY A 342 -8.44 34.91 -3.54
N ARG A 343 -7.77 33.97 -2.90
CA ARG A 343 -6.57 33.28 -3.42
C ARG A 343 -6.88 32.47 -4.69
N VAL A 344 -7.98 31.74 -4.69
CA VAL A 344 -8.48 30.99 -5.86
C VAL A 344 -8.69 31.92 -7.05
N ARG A 345 -9.33 33.09 -6.86
CA ARG A 345 -9.52 34.08 -7.92
C ARG A 345 -8.19 34.61 -8.45
N GLN A 346 -7.24 34.93 -7.55
CA GLN A 346 -5.90 35.38 -7.94
C GLN A 346 -5.19 34.34 -8.83
N ILE A 347 -5.19 33.07 -8.45
CA ILE A 347 -4.56 32.01 -9.24
C ILE A 347 -5.27 31.84 -10.60
N ARG A 348 -6.60 31.91 -10.66
CA ARG A 348 -7.35 31.88 -11.93
C ARG A 348 -6.93 33.00 -12.88
N THR A 349 -6.81 34.22 -12.38
CA THR A 349 -6.31 35.32 -13.18
C THR A 349 -4.90 35.05 -13.72
N GLN A 350 -4.01 34.51 -12.89
CA GLN A 350 -2.66 34.10 -13.34
C GLN A 350 -2.67 33.01 -14.42
N VAL A 351 -3.61 32.02 -14.34
CA VAL A 351 -3.80 31.00 -15.37
C VAL A 351 -4.24 31.61 -16.70
N ASP A 352 -5.09 32.65 -16.65
CA ASP A 352 -5.59 33.30 -17.86
C ASP A 352 -4.57 34.26 -18.48
N GLU A 353 -3.71 34.88 -17.68
CA GLU A 353 -2.68 35.85 -18.12
C GLU A 353 -1.39 35.18 -18.61
N THR A 354 -1.06 33.99 -18.14
CA THR A 354 0.21 33.31 -18.52
C THR A 354 0.20 32.86 -19.97
N THR A 355 1.31 33.10 -20.67
CA THR A 355 1.54 32.64 -22.05
C THR A 355 2.35 31.33 -22.11
N SER A 356 2.86 30.85 -20.97
CA SER A 356 3.64 29.61 -20.85
C SER A 356 2.73 28.45 -20.57
N ASP A 357 2.67 27.46 -21.45
CA ASP A 357 1.88 26.23 -21.25
C ASP A 357 2.30 25.48 -19.98
N TYR A 358 3.60 25.46 -19.69
CA TYR A 358 4.14 24.84 -18.49
C TYR A 358 3.71 25.56 -17.20
N ASP A 359 3.78 26.90 -17.16
CA ASP A 359 3.34 27.66 -16.00
C ASP A 359 1.83 27.57 -15.83
N LYS A 360 1.09 27.54 -16.94
CA LYS A 360 -0.36 27.31 -16.94
C LYS A 360 -0.73 25.98 -16.29
N GLU A 361 -0.06 24.90 -16.68
CA GLU A 361 -0.25 23.58 -16.06
C GLU A 361 0.02 23.61 -14.54
N LYS A 362 1.12 24.22 -14.12
CA LYS A 362 1.48 24.30 -12.69
C LYS A 362 0.56 25.21 -11.88
N LEU A 363 0.03 26.27 -12.46
CA LEU A 363 -1.00 27.11 -11.84
C LEU A 363 -2.33 26.35 -11.72
N GLN A 364 -2.69 25.54 -12.73
CA GLN A 364 -3.88 24.70 -12.68
C GLN A 364 -3.77 23.60 -11.60
N GLU A 365 -2.60 22.97 -11.44
CA GLU A 365 -2.36 22.03 -10.33
C GLU A 365 -2.57 22.69 -8.96
N ARG A 366 -2.03 23.90 -8.75
CA ARG A 366 -2.22 24.66 -7.50
C ARG A 366 -3.70 25.00 -7.28
N LEU A 367 -4.37 25.45 -8.33
CA LEU A 367 -5.80 25.77 -8.29
C LEU A 367 -6.63 24.54 -7.90
N ALA A 368 -6.36 23.38 -8.51
CA ALA A 368 -7.05 22.14 -8.21
C ALA A 368 -6.88 21.72 -6.74
N LYS A 369 -5.67 21.85 -6.18
CA LYS A 369 -5.38 21.55 -4.77
C LYS A 369 -6.14 22.47 -3.79
N LEU A 370 -6.37 23.72 -4.12
CA LEU A 370 -7.11 24.66 -3.26
C LEU A 370 -8.64 24.56 -3.41
N VAL A 371 -9.12 24.33 -4.65
CA VAL A 371 -10.57 24.29 -4.95
C VAL A 371 -11.19 22.94 -4.61
N GLY A 372 -10.45 21.85 -4.79
CA GLY A 372 -10.96 20.49 -4.61
C GLY A 372 -11.32 20.16 -3.16
N GLY A 373 -10.67 20.78 -2.20
CA GLY A 373 -10.83 20.43 -0.80
C GLY A 373 -10.41 18.99 -0.50
N VAL A 374 -10.87 18.46 0.61
CA VAL A 374 -10.69 17.05 1.02
C VAL A 374 -12.06 16.43 1.27
N ALA A 375 -12.35 15.32 0.57
CA ALA A 375 -13.52 14.51 0.86
C ALA A 375 -13.19 13.57 2.02
N VAL A 376 -13.90 13.65 3.12
CA VAL A 376 -13.73 12.82 4.31
C VAL A 376 -14.87 11.80 4.36
N ILE A 377 -14.55 10.51 4.17
CA ILE A 377 -15.49 9.41 4.35
C ILE A 377 -15.40 8.99 5.82
N LYS A 378 -16.42 9.28 6.59
CA LYS A 378 -16.54 8.89 8.01
C LYS A 378 -17.23 7.54 8.08
N VAL A 379 -16.48 6.50 8.40
CA VAL A 379 -16.97 5.11 8.47
C VAL A 379 -17.61 4.87 9.83
N GLY A 380 -18.86 4.40 9.84
CA GLY A 380 -19.58 4.01 11.04
C GLY A 380 -19.85 2.52 11.10
N ALA A 381 -19.84 1.96 12.33
CA ALA A 381 -20.17 0.56 12.61
C ALA A 381 -20.66 0.39 14.06
N ALA A 382 -21.25 -0.78 14.36
CA ALA A 382 -21.78 -1.07 15.69
C ALA A 382 -20.69 -1.48 16.69
N THR A 383 -19.60 -2.09 16.23
CA THR A 383 -18.49 -2.57 17.07
C THR A 383 -17.15 -2.09 16.53
N GLU A 384 -16.14 -2.01 17.40
CA GLU A 384 -14.78 -1.59 17.01
C GLU A 384 -14.16 -2.55 15.98
N THR A 385 -14.39 -3.85 16.10
CA THR A 385 -13.89 -4.85 15.15
C THR A 385 -14.52 -4.67 13.77
N GLU A 386 -15.84 -4.45 13.70
CA GLU A 386 -16.54 -4.16 12.44
C GLU A 386 -16.07 -2.82 11.85
N LEU A 387 -15.85 -1.81 12.69
CA LEU A 387 -15.39 -0.49 12.26
C LEU A 387 -14.02 -0.57 11.56
N LYS A 388 -13.08 -1.30 12.17
CA LYS A 388 -11.74 -1.49 11.59
C LYS A 388 -11.79 -2.26 10.26
N GLU A 389 -12.60 -3.32 10.19
CA GLU A 389 -12.79 -4.08 8.95
C GLU A 389 -13.41 -3.21 7.85
N LYS A 390 -14.50 -2.51 8.16
CA LYS A 390 -15.20 -1.66 7.20
C LYS A 390 -14.34 -0.50 6.72
N LYS A 391 -13.54 0.09 7.61
CA LYS A 391 -12.60 1.15 7.29
C LYS A 391 -11.53 0.66 6.31
N ALA A 392 -10.88 -0.48 6.58
CA ALA A 392 -9.90 -1.07 5.68
C ALA A 392 -10.50 -1.33 4.29
N ARG A 393 -11.71 -1.88 4.23
CA ARG A 393 -12.44 -2.15 2.99
C ARG A 393 -12.76 -0.87 2.19
N VAL A 394 -13.10 0.23 2.87
CA VAL A 394 -13.31 1.55 2.22
C VAL A 394 -11.98 2.09 1.69
N GLU A 395 -10.88 1.94 2.42
CA GLU A 395 -9.55 2.36 2.00
C GLU A 395 -9.09 1.59 0.76
N ASP A 396 -9.23 0.27 0.74
CA ASP A 396 -8.90 -0.57 -0.42
C ASP A 396 -9.71 -0.14 -1.66
N ALA A 397 -11.03 0.04 -1.48
CA ALA A 397 -11.90 0.49 -2.57
C ALA A 397 -11.55 1.88 -3.09
N MET A 398 -11.13 2.79 -2.21
CA MET A 398 -10.65 4.12 -2.59
C MET A 398 -9.36 4.04 -3.42
N HIS A 399 -8.39 3.24 -2.98
CA HIS A 399 -7.12 3.04 -3.69
C HIS A 399 -7.34 2.38 -5.06
N ALA A 400 -8.15 1.33 -5.13
CA ALA A 400 -8.52 0.68 -6.39
C ALA A 400 -9.21 1.64 -7.36
N THR A 401 -10.11 2.48 -6.85
CA THR A 401 -10.80 3.48 -7.67
C THR A 401 -9.83 4.53 -8.22
N ARG A 402 -8.87 5.00 -7.40
CA ARG A 402 -7.80 5.90 -7.86
C ARG A 402 -6.94 5.24 -8.92
N ALA A 403 -6.50 4.00 -8.70
CA ALA A 403 -5.73 3.23 -9.68
C ALA A 403 -6.47 3.05 -11.02
N ALA A 404 -7.80 2.87 -10.98
CA ALA A 404 -8.64 2.79 -12.17
C ALA A 404 -8.72 4.12 -12.92
N VAL A 405 -8.79 5.24 -12.22
CA VAL A 405 -8.80 6.57 -12.86
C VAL A 405 -7.45 6.88 -13.51
N GLU A 406 -6.33 6.41 -12.92
CA GLU A 406 -4.98 6.64 -13.43
C GLU A 406 -4.66 5.81 -14.69
N GLU A 407 -4.96 4.50 -14.72
CA GLU A 407 -4.55 3.60 -15.80
C GLU A 407 -5.73 2.88 -16.48
N GLY A 408 -6.96 3.26 -16.20
CA GLY A 408 -8.15 2.61 -16.75
C GLY A 408 -8.49 1.28 -16.07
N ILE A 409 -9.45 0.58 -16.68
CA ILE A 409 -9.99 -0.71 -16.21
C ILE A 409 -9.82 -1.80 -17.26
N VAL A 410 -9.82 -3.03 -16.80
CA VAL A 410 -9.86 -4.26 -17.60
C VAL A 410 -11.03 -5.15 -17.15
N ALA A 411 -11.35 -6.19 -17.93
CA ALA A 411 -12.30 -7.21 -17.51
C ALA A 411 -11.78 -7.91 -16.26
N GLY A 412 -12.57 -7.89 -15.18
CA GLY A 412 -12.19 -8.39 -13.86
C GLY A 412 -12.35 -9.90 -13.73
N GLY A 413 -12.23 -10.38 -12.48
CA GLY A 413 -12.36 -11.80 -12.15
C GLY A 413 -11.25 -12.68 -12.73
N GLY A 414 -10.07 -12.12 -13.00
CA GLY A 414 -8.92 -12.82 -13.60
C GLY A 414 -8.98 -12.96 -15.11
N VAL A 415 -10.01 -12.43 -15.79
CA VAL A 415 -10.18 -12.57 -17.26
C VAL A 415 -9.06 -11.91 -18.02
N ALA A 416 -8.65 -10.69 -17.65
CA ALA A 416 -7.57 -9.97 -18.32
C ALA A 416 -6.25 -10.79 -18.33
N LEU A 417 -5.95 -11.48 -17.23
CA LEU A 417 -4.76 -12.35 -17.13
C LEU A 417 -4.87 -13.56 -18.07
N ILE A 418 -6.05 -14.18 -18.19
CA ILE A 418 -6.30 -15.28 -19.13
C ILE A 418 -6.10 -14.81 -20.59
N ARG A 419 -6.54 -13.60 -20.95
CA ARG A 419 -6.34 -13.05 -22.31
C ARG A 419 -4.87 -12.85 -22.67
N CYS A 420 -4.00 -12.57 -21.71
CA CYS A 420 -2.57 -12.46 -21.92
C CYS A 420 -1.92 -13.79 -22.41
N ILE A 421 -2.52 -14.95 -22.13
CA ILE A 421 -1.98 -16.24 -22.53
C ILE A 421 -1.78 -16.33 -24.04
N ALA A 422 -2.71 -15.83 -24.84
CA ALA A 422 -2.63 -15.86 -26.29
C ALA A 422 -1.44 -15.09 -26.89
N VAL A 423 -0.99 -14.04 -26.22
CA VAL A 423 0.21 -13.27 -26.62
C VAL A 423 1.48 -14.03 -26.26
N LEU A 424 1.50 -14.68 -25.09
CA LEU A 424 2.64 -15.49 -24.64
C LEU A 424 2.89 -16.69 -25.58
N GLU A 425 1.88 -17.23 -26.21
CA GLU A 425 2.02 -18.33 -27.21
C GLU A 425 2.75 -17.91 -28.49
N LYS A 426 2.76 -16.62 -28.79
CA LYS A 426 3.41 -16.06 -29.98
C LYS A 426 4.88 -15.66 -29.74
N LEU A 427 5.36 -15.71 -28.49
CA LEU A 427 6.73 -15.34 -28.16
C LEU A 427 7.72 -16.37 -28.74
N LYS A 428 8.66 -15.87 -29.52
CA LYS A 428 9.75 -16.69 -30.11
C LYS A 428 11.00 -16.53 -29.23
N LEU A 429 11.26 -17.51 -28.39
CA LEU A 429 12.40 -17.57 -27.48
C LEU A 429 13.17 -18.86 -27.68
N ASN A 430 14.37 -18.95 -27.07
CA ASN A 430 15.09 -20.23 -27.02
C ASN A 430 14.36 -21.25 -26.13
N GLU A 431 14.70 -22.52 -26.24
CA GLU A 431 14.00 -23.63 -25.56
C GLU A 431 13.98 -23.45 -24.04
N GLU A 432 15.09 -23.01 -23.43
CA GLU A 432 15.19 -22.83 -21.97
C GLU A 432 14.32 -21.66 -21.46
N GLU A 433 14.33 -20.54 -22.18
CA GLU A 433 13.48 -19.39 -21.82
C GLU A 433 12.00 -19.67 -22.09
N ALA A 434 11.66 -20.46 -23.12
CA ALA A 434 10.29 -20.88 -23.41
C ALA A 434 9.65 -21.65 -22.24
N ILE A 435 10.45 -22.38 -21.47
CA ILE A 435 9.97 -23.05 -20.24
C ILE A 435 9.50 -21.99 -19.23
N GLY A 436 10.24 -20.89 -19.04
CA GLY A 436 9.85 -19.78 -18.17
C GLY A 436 8.53 -19.14 -18.61
N VAL A 437 8.31 -18.98 -19.92
CA VAL A 437 7.03 -18.51 -20.48
C VAL A 437 5.88 -19.46 -20.13
N ASN A 438 6.10 -20.77 -20.23
CA ASN A 438 5.07 -21.76 -19.87
C ASN A 438 4.71 -21.73 -18.38
N ILE A 439 5.68 -21.44 -17.50
CA ILE A 439 5.42 -21.21 -16.07
C ILE A 439 4.45 -20.04 -15.89
N VAL A 440 4.70 -18.91 -16.54
CA VAL A 440 3.84 -17.71 -16.45
C VAL A 440 2.46 -18.01 -17.02
N LYS A 441 2.37 -18.63 -18.21
CA LYS A 441 1.08 -19.03 -18.82
C LYS A 441 0.21 -19.80 -17.83
N ARG A 442 0.79 -20.77 -17.12
CA ARG A 442 0.08 -21.57 -16.14
C ARG A 442 -0.31 -20.77 -14.90
N ALA A 443 0.56 -19.88 -14.45
CA ALA A 443 0.29 -19.00 -13.31
C ALA A 443 -0.85 -18.01 -13.58
N LEU A 444 -0.99 -17.51 -14.82
CA LEU A 444 -2.06 -16.57 -15.20
C LEU A 444 -3.48 -17.17 -15.06
N GLU A 445 -3.61 -18.48 -15.04
CA GLU A 445 -4.89 -19.18 -14.80
C GLU A 445 -5.31 -19.20 -13.33
N GLU A 446 -4.35 -19.14 -12.39
CA GLU A 446 -4.59 -19.41 -10.98
C GLU A 446 -5.52 -18.40 -10.28
N PRO A 447 -5.49 -17.07 -10.57
CA PRO A 447 -6.44 -16.15 -9.94
C PRO A 447 -7.90 -16.49 -10.26
N LEU A 448 -8.26 -16.73 -11.53
CA LEU A 448 -9.62 -17.15 -11.91
C LEU A 448 -9.95 -18.51 -11.32
N ARG A 449 -9.01 -19.46 -11.34
CA ARG A 449 -9.16 -20.80 -10.75
C ARG A 449 -9.49 -20.70 -9.26
N GLN A 450 -8.77 -19.86 -8.51
CA GLN A 450 -8.99 -19.66 -7.08
C GLN A 450 -10.33 -18.97 -6.78
N ILE A 451 -10.74 -17.99 -7.59
CA ILE A 451 -12.06 -17.34 -7.46
C ILE A 451 -13.17 -18.38 -7.63
N ALA A 452 -13.06 -19.25 -8.63
CA ALA A 452 -14.03 -20.31 -8.88
C ALA A 452 -14.07 -21.33 -7.73
N LEU A 453 -12.90 -21.77 -7.24
CA LEU A 453 -12.80 -22.68 -6.10
C LEU A 453 -13.42 -22.09 -4.83
N ASN A 454 -13.18 -20.82 -4.53
CA ASN A 454 -13.79 -20.12 -3.39
C ASN A 454 -15.31 -19.99 -3.54
N ALA A 455 -15.82 -20.00 -4.79
CA ALA A 455 -17.25 -20.03 -5.09
C ALA A 455 -17.87 -21.43 -5.00
N GLY A 456 -17.07 -22.48 -4.80
CA GLY A 456 -17.53 -23.86 -4.73
C GLY A 456 -17.62 -24.57 -6.09
N GLU A 457 -17.00 -23.98 -7.12
CA GLU A 457 -17.01 -24.50 -8.49
C GLU A 457 -15.69 -25.20 -8.87
N GLU A 458 -15.73 -26.03 -9.91
CA GLU A 458 -14.54 -26.70 -10.44
C GLU A 458 -13.69 -25.71 -11.27
N GLY A 459 -12.63 -25.17 -10.66
CA GLY A 459 -11.81 -24.10 -11.23
C GLY A 459 -11.21 -24.42 -12.61
N ALA A 460 -10.84 -25.69 -12.88
CA ALA A 460 -10.29 -26.10 -14.17
C ALA A 460 -11.33 -25.98 -15.31
N VAL A 461 -12.58 -26.34 -15.04
CA VAL A 461 -13.68 -26.25 -16.01
C VAL A 461 -13.97 -24.77 -16.36
N ILE A 462 -14.03 -23.92 -15.32
CA ILE A 462 -14.27 -22.49 -15.50
C ILE A 462 -13.15 -21.83 -16.32
N VAL A 463 -11.88 -22.07 -15.96
CA VAL A 463 -10.72 -21.52 -16.68
C VAL A 463 -10.73 -21.96 -18.15
N ASN A 464 -10.94 -23.24 -18.45
CA ASN A 464 -10.98 -23.71 -19.83
C ASN A 464 -12.08 -23.04 -20.63
N ARG A 465 -13.30 -22.92 -20.07
CA ARG A 465 -14.42 -22.28 -20.76
C ARG A 465 -14.17 -20.81 -21.03
N VAL A 466 -13.54 -20.07 -20.11
CA VAL A 466 -13.17 -18.67 -20.31
C VAL A 466 -12.07 -18.54 -21.36
N ARG A 467 -11.03 -19.38 -21.30
CA ARG A 467 -9.91 -19.35 -22.25
C ARG A 467 -10.34 -19.64 -23.69
N ASP A 468 -11.26 -20.60 -23.88
CA ASP A 468 -11.71 -21.02 -25.21
C ASP A 468 -12.64 -19.99 -25.89
N SER A 469 -13.15 -19.02 -25.15
CA SER A 469 -13.97 -17.94 -25.70
C SER A 469 -13.12 -16.93 -26.50
N LYS A 470 -13.63 -16.51 -27.66
CA LYS A 470 -13.03 -15.49 -28.52
C LYS A 470 -13.38 -14.06 -28.08
N ASP A 471 -14.38 -13.90 -27.22
CA ASP A 471 -14.76 -12.60 -26.67
C ASP A 471 -13.79 -12.21 -25.55
N GLU A 472 -13.14 -11.07 -25.72
CA GLU A 472 -12.13 -10.56 -24.79
C GLU A 472 -12.68 -10.32 -23.38
N ASN A 473 -13.95 -9.96 -23.26
CA ASN A 473 -14.58 -9.64 -21.98
C ASN A 473 -15.36 -10.83 -21.37
N PHE A 474 -15.45 -11.95 -22.09
CA PHE A 474 -16.18 -13.12 -21.60
C PHE A 474 -15.47 -13.75 -20.41
N GLY A 475 -16.20 -13.88 -19.30
CA GLY A 475 -15.68 -14.42 -18.04
C GLY A 475 -16.77 -15.12 -17.23
N TYR A 476 -16.42 -15.45 -16.01
CA TYR A 476 -17.28 -16.08 -15.01
C TYR A 476 -17.52 -15.11 -13.84
N ASN A 477 -18.76 -14.72 -13.64
CA ASN A 477 -19.17 -13.95 -12.47
C ASN A 477 -19.44 -14.89 -11.30
N ALA A 478 -18.48 -14.97 -10.38
CA ALA A 478 -18.54 -15.88 -9.23
C ALA A 478 -19.62 -15.48 -8.20
N GLU A 479 -20.13 -14.24 -8.23
CA GLU A 479 -21.24 -13.80 -7.39
C GLU A 479 -22.55 -14.45 -7.83
N THR A 480 -22.87 -14.38 -9.13
CA THR A 480 -24.13 -14.87 -9.70
C THR A 480 -24.05 -16.33 -10.18
N GLY A 481 -22.84 -16.86 -10.42
CA GLY A 481 -22.63 -18.18 -11.03
C GLY A 481 -22.79 -18.18 -12.56
N GLU A 482 -22.84 -17.01 -13.22
CA GLU A 482 -23.14 -16.89 -14.63
C GLU A 482 -21.90 -16.56 -15.47
N PHE A 483 -21.92 -16.99 -16.73
CA PHE A 483 -20.92 -16.60 -17.73
C PHE A 483 -21.44 -15.46 -18.57
N GLY A 484 -20.59 -14.49 -18.90
CA GLY A 484 -20.98 -13.35 -19.73
C GLY A 484 -19.87 -12.31 -19.91
N ASP A 485 -20.23 -11.17 -20.48
CA ASP A 485 -19.34 -10.01 -20.61
C ASP A 485 -19.14 -9.37 -19.23
N MET A 486 -17.92 -9.48 -18.69
CA MET A 486 -17.58 -8.99 -17.34
C MET A 486 -17.69 -7.48 -17.23
N ILE A 487 -17.37 -6.73 -18.28
CA ILE A 487 -17.48 -5.26 -18.27
C ILE A 487 -18.94 -4.84 -18.18
N LYS A 488 -19.83 -5.48 -18.95
CA LYS A 488 -21.28 -5.21 -18.87
C LYS A 488 -21.88 -5.64 -17.53
N ALA A 489 -21.35 -6.72 -16.95
CA ALA A 489 -21.77 -7.17 -15.63
C ALA A 489 -21.23 -6.30 -14.48
N GLY A 490 -20.38 -5.30 -14.77
CA GLY A 490 -19.74 -4.45 -13.77
C GLY A 490 -18.60 -5.12 -13.00
N VAL A 491 -18.16 -6.31 -13.44
CA VAL A 491 -17.01 -7.03 -12.86
C VAL A 491 -15.74 -6.54 -13.55
N ILE A 492 -15.11 -5.53 -12.99
CA ILE A 492 -14.00 -4.80 -13.59
C ILE A 492 -12.87 -4.62 -12.57
N ASP A 493 -11.64 -4.74 -13.03
CA ASP A 493 -10.44 -4.55 -12.21
C ASP A 493 -9.63 -3.35 -12.74
N PRO A 494 -8.94 -2.56 -11.87
CA PRO A 494 -8.01 -1.55 -12.32
C PRO A 494 -6.83 -2.19 -13.09
N ALA A 495 -6.50 -1.65 -14.26
CA ALA A 495 -5.38 -2.14 -15.07
C ALA A 495 -4.04 -2.05 -14.30
N LYS A 496 -3.82 -0.96 -13.55
CA LYS A 496 -2.66 -0.76 -12.68
C LYS A 496 -2.51 -1.86 -11.64
N VAL A 497 -3.60 -2.23 -10.96
CA VAL A 497 -3.62 -3.29 -9.93
C VAL A 497 -3.25 -4.64 -10.55
N THR A 498 -3.91 -5.03 -11.65
CA THR A 498 -3.68 -6.29 -12.34
C THR A 498 -2.24 -6.42 -12.83
N ARG A 499 -1.69 -5.35 -13.42
CA ARG A 499 -0.32 -5.28 -13.92
C ARG A 499 0.71 -5.39 -12.80
N LEU A 500 0.55 -4.61 -11.73
CA LEU A 500 1.49 -4.59 -10.62
C LEU A 500 1.47 -5.90 -9.83
N ALA A 501 0.31 -6.53 -9.67
CA ALA A 501 0.20 -7.85 -9.05
C ALA A 501 1.06 -8.89 -9.79
N LEU A 502 1.01 -8.91 -11.14
CA LEU A 502 1.82 -9.81 -11.95
C LEU A 502 3.32 -9.48 -11.88
N GLN A 503 3.69 -8.20 -11.99
CA GLN A 503 5.08 -7.75 -11.97
C GLN A 503 5.76 -8.06 -10.63
N ASN A 504 5.11 -7.73 -9.50
CA ASN A 504 5.66 -7.97 -8.17
C ASN A 504 5.76 -9.47 -7.87
N ALA A 505 4.74 -10.25 -8.24
CA ALA A 505 4.76 -11.70 -8.10
C ALA A 505 5.93 -12.34 -8.84
N ALA A 506 6.11 -11.97 -10.11
CA ALA A 506 7.16 -12.54 -10.95
C ALA A 506 8.57 -12.11 -10.52
N SER A 507 8.73 -10.86 -10.08
CA SER A 507 10.01 -10.33 -9.58
C SER A 507 10.51 -11.16 -8.41
N ILE A 508 9.70 -11.33 -7.38
CA ILE A 508 10.07 -12.08 -6.17
C ILE A 508 10.17 -13.59 -6.44
N ALA A 509 9.23 -14.17 -7.20
CA ALA A 509 9.30 -15.58 -7.57
C ALA A 509 10.56 -15.90 -8.38
N GLY A 510 10.95 -15.02 -9.31
CA GLY A 510 12.18 -15.14 -10.09
C GLY A 510 13.46 -15.10 -9.24
N LEU A 511 13.48 -14.24 -8.20
CA LEU A 511 14.58 -14.20 -7.22
C LEU A 511 14.63 -15.49 -6.40
N MET A 512 13.50 -15.96 -5.88
CA MET A 512 13.43 -17.22 -5.12
C MET A 512 13.87 -18.43 -5.97
N LEU A 513 13.53 -18.49 -7.26
CA LEU A 513 13.94 -19.58 -8.14
C LEU A 513 15.46 -19.65 -8.35
N THR A 514 16.15 -18.51 -8.33
CA THR A 514 17.60 -18.43 -8.47
C THR A 514 18.35 -18.59 -7.15
N THR A 515 17.64 -18.75 -6.03
CA THR A 515 18.24 -18.94 -4.70
C THR A 515 18.71 -20.39 -4.55
N GLU A 516 19.99 -20.57 -4.15
CA GLU A 516 20.62 -21.89 -3.95
C GLU A 516 20.94 -22.16 -2.49
N ALA A 517 21.09 -21.13 -1.66
CA ALA A 517 21.45 -21.26 -0.25
C ALA A 517 20.57 -20.39 0.65
N LEU A 518 20.16 -20.94 1.79
CA LEU A 518 19.52 -20.25 2.89
C LEU A 518 20.47 -20.16 4.07
N VAL A 519 20.56 -19.00 4.70
CA VAL A 519 21.40 -18.74 5.88
C VAL A 519 20.51 -18.18 6.98
N ALA A 520 20.24 -18.99 8.01
CA ALA A 520 19.39 -18.62 9.14
C ALA A 520 20.14 -18.63 10.47
N ASP A 521 19.65 -17.92 11.46
CA ASP A 521 20.13 -18.04 12.84
C ASP A 521 19.65 -19.33 13.47
N ILE A 522 20.54 -20.03 14.21
CA ILE A 522 20.17 -21.20 15.00
C ILE A 522 19.46 -20.72 16.26
N ARG A 523 18.22 -21.11 16.48
CA ARG A 523 17.44 -20.77 17.67
C ARG A 523 18.05 -21.45 18.93
N GLU A 524 17.90 -20.81 20.08
CA GLU A 524 18.48 -21.34 21.35
C GLU A 524 17.85 -22.66 21.78
N ASP A 525 16.60 -22.92 21.41
CA ASP A 525 15.92 -24.18 21.72
C ASP A 525 16.50 -25.37 20.95
N ASP A 526 16.93 -25.16 19.70
CA ASP A 526 17.60 -26.19 18.89
C ASP A 526 19.00 -26.51 19.44
N LYS A 527 19.67 -25.52 20.08
CA LYS A 527 20.96 -25.75 20.77
C LYS A 527 20.81 -26.65 21.99
N LYS A 528 19.70 -26.56 22.73
CA LYS A 528 19.42 -27.42 23.88
C LYS A 528 19.07 -28.84 23.44
N ALA A 529 18.37 -29.02 22.35
CA ALA A 529 18.04 -30.33 21.80
C ALA A 529 19.29 -31.06 21.27
N ALA A 530 20.19 -30.35 20.57
CA ALA A 530 21.45 -30.91 20.07
C ALA A 530 22.46 -31.25 21.20
N ALA A 531 22.49 -30.46 22.28
CA ALA A 531 23.31 -30.72 23.45
C ALA A 531 22.77 -31.89 24.31
N GLY A 532 21.44 -32.15 24.29
CA GLY A 532 20.81 -33.26 25.00
C GLY A 532 20.97 -34.62 24.31
N ALA A 533 21.16 -34.64 22.98
CA ALA A 533 21.33 -35.88 22.21
C ALA A 533 22.73 -36.49 22.24
N GLY A 534 23.74 -35.76 22.79
CA GLY A 534 25.15 -36.18 22.88
C GLY A 534 25.54 -36.88 24.18
N GLY A 535 24.62 -37.10 25.11
CA GLY A 535 24.90 -37.53 26.46
C GLY A 535 24.39 -38.91 26.89
N HIS A 536 24.44 -39.95 26.03
CA HIS A 536 24.23 -41.32 26.46
C HIS A 536 25.21 -42.29 25.78
N GLY A 537 26.39 -42.41 26.38
CA GLY A 537 27.36 -43.43 25.99
C GLY A 537 28.48 -43.53 27.03
N GLY A 538 28.37 -44.50 27.92
CA GLY A 538 29.48 -44.87 28.78
C GLY A 538 29.03 -45.40 30.16
N GLY A 539 28.79 -46.55 30.35
CA GLY A 539 29.43 -47.77 30.71
C GLY A 539 29.27 -48.15 32.18
N PRO A 540 28.95 -49.44 32.54
CA PRO A 540 28.83 -49.86 33.92
C PRO A 540 30.19 -50.26 34.47
N GLY A 541 30.61 -49.70 35.58
CA GLY A 541 31.78 -50.13 36.34
C GLY A 541 31.43 -50.25 37.82
N GLY A 542 31.38 -51.48 38.27
CA GLY A 542 31.07 -51.90 39.61
C GLY A 542 32.12 -51.52 40.66
N GLY A 543 31.76 -51.62 41.92
CA GLY A 543 32.63 -51.46 43.09
C GLY A 543 31.87 -51.62 44.39
N MET A 544 31.87 -52.85 44.91
CA MET A 544 31.49 -53.26 46.27
C MET A 544 32.31 -52.58 47.36
N GLY A 545 31.72 -52.49 48.53
CA GLY A 545 32.39 -52.41 49.86
C GLY A 545 32.00 -51.16 50.62
N GLY A 546 31.42 -51.19 51.76
CA GLY A 546 31.53 -51.96 52.94
C GLY A 546 31.32 -51.00 54.10
N MET A 547 30.43 -51.43 54.97
CA MET A 547 30.42 -51.26 56.44
C MET A 547 31.07 -50.02 57.09
N TYR A 548 30.32 -49.24 57.76
CA TYR A 548 30.00 -49.15 59.21
C TYR A 548 28.96 -48.01 59.38
#